data_8496efe019d0c5ff97746727014d25f9
#
_entry.id   8496efe019d0c5ff97746727014d25f9
#
_cell.length_a   1.000
_cell.length_b   1.000
_cell.length_c   1.000
_cell.angle_alpha   90.00
_cell.angle_beta   90.00
_cell.angle_gamma   90.00
#
_symmetry.space_group_name_H-M   'P 1'
#
loop_
_entity.id
_entity.type
_entity.pdbx_description
1 polymer ?
#
loop_
_entity_poly.entity_id
_entity_poly.type
_entity_poly.pdbx_seq_one_letter_code
_entity_poly.pdbx_strand_id
1 'polypeptide(L)'
;PAVPSPQEVLDLLSSLVAGRKAYPEAARRRKAQGSVGIALKVAADGSLAAAAIQKKSGSAILDRAALDLVKGLFPIALRPGEPMEVALSIEYRLVP
;
A
#
# COMPACT_ATOMS: atom_id res chain seq x y z
N PRO A 1 -16.24 -7.33 -21.05
CA PRO A 1 -15.57 -7.67 -19.79
C PRO A 1 -15.82 -6.63 -18.73
N ALA A 2 -16.01 -7.10 -17.52
CA ALA A 2 -16.28 -6.20 -16.41
C ALA A 2 -15.02 -5.42 -16.01
N VAL A 3 -15.20 -4.14 -15.77
CA VAL A 3 -14.14 -3.28 -15.23
C VAL A 3 -14.02 -3.56 -13.73
N PRO A 4 -12.82 -3.76 -13.18
CA PRO A 4 -12.69 -4.00 -11.75
C PRO A 4 -13.18 -2.81 -10.94
N SER A 5 -13.87 -3.08 -9.84
CA SER A 5 -14.33 -2.05 -8.92
C SER A 5 -13.15 -1.57 -8.05
N PRO A 6 -13.27 -0.38 -7.42
CA PRO A 6 -12.25 0.05 -6.47
C PRO A 6 -12.00 -0.97 -5.36
N GLN A 7 -13.05 -1.69 -4.91
CA GLN A 7 -12.90 -2.71 -3.88
C GLN A 7 -12.08 -3.89 -4.37
N GLU A 8 -12.26 -4.31 -5.62
CA GLU A 8 -11.46 -5.41 -6.19
C GLU A 8 -9.98 -5.03 -6.28
N VAL A 9 -9.70 -3.79 -6.69
CA VAL A 9 -8.32 -3.29 -6.75
C VAL A 9 -7.73 -3.23 -5.34
N LEU A 10 -8.50 -2.75 -4.37
CA LEU A 10 -8.05 -2.67 -2.98
C LEU A 10 -7.79 -4.07 -2.41
N ASP A 11 -8.65 -5.04 -2.70
CA ASP A 11 -8.49 -6.42 -2.24
C ASP A 11 -7.21 -7.04 -2.81
N LEU A 12 -6.94 -6.82 -4.09
CA LEU A 12 -5.71 -7.29 -4.71
C LEU A 12 -4.48 -6.66 -4.06
N LEU A 13 -4.51 -5.35 -3.85
CA LEU A 13 -3.40 -4.65 -3.22
C LEU A 13 -3.17 -5.14 -1.79
N SER A 14 -4.23 -5.36 -1.04
CA SER A 14 -4.14 -5.88 0.33
C SER A 14 -3.49 -7.26 0.36
N SER A 15 -3.86 -8.13 -0.59
CA SER A 15 -3.25 -9.46 -0.71
C SER A 15 -1.77 -9.38 -1.06
N LEU A 16 -1.40 -8.48 -1.98
CA LEU A 16 0.00 -8.30 -2.37
C LEU A 16 0.83 -7.75 -1.22
N VAL A 17 0.27 -6.82 -0.45
CA VAL A 17 0.92 -6.27 0.74
C VAL A 17 1.17 -7.38 1.76
N ALA A 18 0.16 -8.21 2.03
CA ALA A 18 0.29 -9.29 2.99
C ALA A 18 1.40 -10.27 2.60
N GLY A 19 1.58 -10.53 1.30
CA GLY A 19 2.60 -11.44 0.82
C GLY A 19 4.02 -10.84 0.77
N ARG A 20 4.15 -9.52 0.75
CA ARG A 20 5.44 -8.85 0.60
C ARG A 20 5.85 -7.97 1.77
N LYS A 21 4.98 -7.78 2.73
CA LYS A 21 5.26 -6.90 3.86
C LYS A 21 6.44 -7.42 4.68
N ALA A 22 7.46 -6.59 4.81
CA ALA A 22 8.62 -6.88 5.64
C ALA A 22 8.75 -5.79 6.70
N TYR A 23 8.97 -6.19 7.94
CA TYR A 23 9.15 -5.23 9.02
C TYR A 23 10.57 -4.67 8.96
N PRO A 24 10.75 -3.35 8.79
CA PRO A 24 12.09 -2.76 8.77
C PRO A 24 12.83 -3.05 10.07
N GLU A 25 14.06 -3.48 9.97
CA GLU A 25 14.84 -3.85 11.15
C GLU A 25 15.04 -2.67 12.11
N ALA A 26 15.28 -1.48 11.56
CA ALA A 26 15.43 -0.28 12.39
C ALA A 26 14.16 0.02 13.19
N ALA A 27 12.99 -0.19 12.59
CA ALA A 27 11.72 -0.02 13.29
C ALA A 27 11.50 -1.11 14.34
N ARG A 28 11.91 -2.33 14.04
CA ARG A 28 11.81 -3.44 14.98
C ARG A 28 12.66 -3.18 16.22
N ARG A 29 13.88 -2.69 16.03
CA ARG A 29 14.78 -2.35 17.13
C ARG A 29 14.21 -1.28 18.04
N ARG A 30 13.48 -0.33 17.46
CA ARG A 30 12.84 0.76 18.21
C ARG A 30 11.46 0.40 18.70
N LYS A 31 11.01 -0.81 18.41
CA LYS A 31 9.66 -1.30 18.74
C LYS A 31 8.58 -0.37 18.17
N ALA A 32 8.84 0.20 17.00
CA ALA A 32 7.90 1.10 16.35
C ALA A 32 6.75 0.29 15.74
N GLN A 33 5.54 0.70 16.03
CA GLN A 33 4.32 0.07 15.51
C GLN A 33 3.35 1.16 15.08
N GLY A 34 2.44 0.83 14.18
CA GLY A 34 1.42 1.75 13.74
C GLY A 34 0.85 1.39 12.38
N SER A 35 -0.13 2.17 11.95
CA SER A 35 -0.77 2.01 10.66
C SER A 35 -0.41 3.18 9.76
N VAL A 36 -0.16 2.90 8.50
CA VAL A 36 0.11 3.92 7.48
C VAL A 36 -1.04 3.92 6.49
N GLY A 37 -1.70 5.07 6.33
CA GLY A 37 -2.74 5.24 5.31
C GLY A 37 -2.15 5.89 4.07
N ILE A 38 -2.32 5.27 2.91
CA ILE A 38 -1.77 5.74 1.65
C ILE A 38 -2.88 5.94 0.64
N ALA A 39 -2.94 7.13 0.04
CA ALA A 39 -3.82 7.41 -1.07
C ALA A 39 -3.09 7.06 -2.37
N LEU A 40 -3.72 6.27 -3.20
CA LEU A 40 -3.16 5.80 -4.45
C LEU A 40 -4.01 6.24 -5.62
N LYS A 41 -3.35 6.66 -6.69
CA LYS A 41 -3.99 6.87 -7.99
C LYS A 41 -3.50 5.77 -8.90
N VAL A 42 -4.41 4.92 -9.34
CA VAL A 42 -4.12 3.81 -10.25
C VAL A 42 -4.53 4.22 -11.64
N ALA A 43 -3.60 4.13 -12.58
CA ALA A 43 -3.86 4.48 -13.97
C ALA A 43 -4.72 3.41 -14.66
N ALA A 44 -5.29 3.76 -15.79
CA ALA A 44 -6.19 2.89 -16.55
C ALA A 44 -5.55 1.54 -16.91
N ASP A 45 -4.23 1.51 -17.08
CA ASP A 45 -3.49 0.30 -17.44
C ASP A 45 -3.01 -0.53 -16.24
N GLY A 46 -3.33 -0.12 -15.03
CA GLY A 46 -2.91 -0.80 -13.81
C GLY A 46 -1.58 -0.32 -13.24
N SER A 47 -0.97 0.72 -13.84
CA SER A 47 0.25 1.29 -13.28
C SER A 47 -0.07 2.30 -12.17
N LEU A 48 0.93 2.61 -11.36
CA LEU A 48 0.77 3.60 -10.29
C LEU A 48 1.00 5.00 -10.84
N ALA A 49 -0.03 5.82 -10.83
CA ALA A 49 0.07 7.22 -11.28
C ALA A 49 0.58 8.13 -10.16
N ALA A 50 0.14 7.90 -8.92
CA ALA A 50 0.60 8.67 -7.77
C ALA A 50 0.35 7.92 -6.48
N ALA A 51 1.16 8.20 -5.47
CA ALA A 51 0.99 7.66 -4.12
C ALA A 51 1.39 8.72 -3.11
N ALA A 52 0.58 8.91 -2.09
CA ALA A 52 0.86 9.88 -1.03
C ALA A 52 0.39 9.33 0.31
N ILE A 53 1.15 9.63 1.36
CA ILE A 53 0.78 9.23 2.72
C ILE A 53 -0.30 10.17 3.22
N GLN A 54 -1.48 9.62 3.52
CA GLN A 54 -2.59 10.36 4.11
C GLN A 54 -2.56 10.34 5.63
N LYS A 55 -2.14 9.21 6.19
CA LYS A 55 -2.09 9.04 7.64
C LYS A 55 -0.75 8.45 8.01
N LYS A 56 0.00 9.18 8.81
CA LYS A 56 1.31 8.74 9.29
C LYS A 56 1.15 7.78 10.47
N SER A 57 2.04 6.79 10.54
CA SER A 57 2.06 5.85 11.66
C SER A 57 2.61 6.44 12.95
N GLY A 58 3.33 7.55 12.85
CA GLY A 58 4.11 8.08 13.96
C GLY A 58 5.58 7.69 13.87
N SER A 59 5.95 6.83 12.92
CA SER A 59 7.32 6.43 12.68
C SER A 59 7.69 6.71 11.22
N ALA A 60 8.67 7.58 11.00
CA ALA A 60 9.11 7.90 9.65
C ALA A 60 9.65 6.66 8.93
N ILE A 61 10.25 5.73 9.67
CA ILE A 61 10.77 4.48 9.10
C ILE A 61 9.65 3.63 8.54
N LEU A 62 8.55 3.48 9.30
CA LEU A 62 7.40 2.70 8.86
C LEU A 62 6.68 3.39 7.70
N ASP A 63 6.53 4.71 7.76
CA ASP A 63 5.87 5.47 6.70
C ASP A 63 6.60 5.29 5.38
N ARG A 64 7.92 5.41 5.39
CA ARG A 64 8.73 5.23 4.19
C ARG A 64 8.68 3.78 3.69
N ALA A 65 8.78 2.82 4.61
CA ALA A 65 8.73 1.40 4.24
C ALA A 65 7.41 1.05 3.57
N ALA A 66 6.30 1.58 4.09
CA ALA A 66 4.98 1.36 3.52
C ALA A 66 4.87 1.95 2.11
N LEU A 67 5.36 3.17 1.93
CA LEU A 67 5.33 3.83 0.63
C LEU A 67 6.17 3.09 -0.41
N ASP A 68 7.38 2.67 -0.02
CA ASP A 68 8.27 1.91 -0.90
C ASP A 68 7.66 0.54 -1.25
N LEU A 69 7.03 -0.11 -0.29
CA LEU A 69 6.34 -1.38 -0.52
C LEU A 69 5.25 -1.22 -1.57
N VAL A 70 4.41 -0.20 -1.42
CA VAL A 70 3.31 0.07 -2.35
C VAL A 70 3.85 0.34 -3.76
N LYS A 71 4.88 1.16 -3.88
CA LYS A 71 5.48 1.46 -5.18
C LYS A 71 6.01 0.20 -5.85
N GLY A 72 6.52 -0.75 -5.09
CA GLY A 72 7.04 -2.01 -5.60
C GLY A 72 5.96 -3.01 -6.03
N LEU A 73 4.70 -2.78 -5.68
CA LEU A 73 3.61 -3.66 -6.08
C LEU A 73 3.12 -3.42 -7.51
N PHE A 74 3.39 -2.27 -8.07
CA PHE A 74 2.88 -1.88 -9.38
C PHE A 74 3.87 -2.20 -10.49
N PRO A 75 3.40 -2.46 -11.72
CA PRO A 75 1.99 -2.45 -12.13
C PRO A 75 1.23 -3.68 -11.59
N ILE A 76 -0.08 -3.53 -11.41
CA ILE A 76 -0.94 -4.62 -10.97
C ILE A 76 -1.59 -5.31 -12.18
N ALA A 77 -2.07 -6.54 -11.95
CA ALA A 77 -2.68 -7.34 -13.03
C ALA A 77 -4.06 -6.81 -13.44
N LEU A 78 -4.78 -6.15 -12.52
CA LEU A 78 -6.07 -5.57 -12.84
C LEU A 78 -5.90 -4.26 -13.60
N ARG A 79 -6.70 -4.09 -14.66
CA ARG A 79 -6.70 -2.86 -15.45
C ARG A 79 -8.02 -2.14 -15.28
N PRO A 80 -8.04 -1.00 -14.56
CA PRO A 80 -9.30 -0.29 -14.30
C PRO A 80 -10.00 0.24 -15.56
N GLY A 81 -9.26 0.49 -16.63
CA GLY A 81 -9.83 1.06 -17.85
C GLY A 81 -9.95 2.57 -17.80
N GLU A 82 -9.94 3.16 -16.62
CA GLU A 82 -9.89 4.60 -16.39
C GLU A 82 -9.19 4.84 -15.06
N PRO A 83 -8.62 6.03 -14.83
CA PRO A 83 -7.94 6.31 -13.57
C PRO A 83 -8.87 6.16 -12.38
N MET A 84 -8.38 5.58 -11.29
CA MET A 84 -9.16 5.48 -10.05
C MET A 84 -8.30 5.80 -8.84
N GLU A 85 -8.95 6.24 -7.78
CA GLU A 85 -8.29 6.51 -6.52
C GLU A 85 -8.73 5.48 -5.49
N VAL A 86 -7.76 4.95 -4.75
CA VAL A 86 -8.03 4.01 -3.66
C VAL A 86 -7.20 4.41 -2.44
N ALA A 87 -7.71 4.09 -1.26
CA ALA A 87 -6.98 4.31 -0.01
C ALA A 87 -6.62 2.96 0.57
N LEU A 88 -5.32 2.76 0.83
CA LEU A 88 -4.80 1.51 1.36
C LEU A 88 -4.22 1.76 2.74
N SER A 89 -4.54 0.91 3.70
CA SER A 89 -3.98 0.98 5.04
C SER A 89 -3.04 -0.20 5.25
N ILE A 90 -1.82 0.09 5.69
CA ILE A 90 -0.82 -0.94 5.99
C ILE A 90 -0.54 -0.90 7.47
N GLU A 91 -0.72 -2.02 8.14
CA GLU A 91 -0.54 -2.11 9.58
C GLU A 91 0.78 -2.82 9.91
N TYR A 92 1.56 -2.20 10.77
CA TYR A 92 2.79 -2.77 11.29
C TYR A 92 2.64 -3.04 12.78
N ARG A 93 2.68 -4.32 13.14
CA ARG A 93 2.59 -4.75 14.53
C ARG A 93 3.72 -5.72 14.85
N LEU A 94 4.27 -5.57 16.04
CA LEU A 94 5.23 -6.53 16.57
C LEU A 94 4.46 -7.60 17.34
N VAL A 95 4.75 -8.86 17.02
CA VAL A 95 4.18 -9.98 17.76
C VAL A 95 5.13 -10.31 18.91
N PRO A 96 4.62 -10.41 20.14
CA PRO A 96 5.47 -10.74 21.29
C PRO A 96 6.11 -12.11 21.15
#